data_44a81ca2f41d6de4f060c00cf8340f5f
#
_entry.id   44a81ca2f41d6de4f060c00cf8340f5f
#
_cell.length_a   1.000
_cell.length_b   1.000
_cell.length_c   1.000
_cell.angle_alpha   90.00
_cell.angle_beta   90.00
_cell.angle_gamma   90.00
#
_symmetry.space_group_name_H-M   'P 1'
#
loop_
_entity.id
_entity.type
_entity.pdbx_description
1 polymer ?
#
loop_
_entity_poly.entity_id
_entity_poly.type
_entity_poly.pdbx_seq_one_letter_code
_entity_poly.pdbx_strand_id
1 'polypeptide(L)'
;VDIYYDSGEWVLTTRLEAVYRAKCVVLATGTFLGGRVYIGDVSYESGPDGMFPATELSKSLKALGLPLRRFKTGTPARVNRRSVETEKLEPQFGDEDIVPFSFTGRYEVKNTRECYVTYTGEETKKVILSNLHRSPLYSGKIDGVGPRYCPSIEDKIVRFSEKERHQIFIEPCGAETQEMYLQGLSSSLPEDVQLEFLHTIPGLEHCEVMRTAYAIEYDCIDSLALKRSLEFNDFDGLFGAGQFNGSSGYEEAAAQGLIAGINAARKVQKKNALELDRASSYIGTLIDDLVTKGCSDPYRMMTSRSEYRLLLRQDNADRRLTPTGYELGLISQERYDAFCRKLELIEDEKRRAENTTIHACKELNDILVSRETSPIDGGIRLSELLRRPQADYKLLAPFDPTRPNYPKEVFEQVEIDIKYEGYIKRQQAQVDEMRRLEVKKIPQDIDYAALGGLRLEAVEKLSKIRPENVGQASRISGVSPADISVLLIHLERENRKHDK
;
A
#
# COMPACT_ATOMS: atom_id res chain seq x y z
N VAL A 1 -25.51 11.10 8.19
CA VAL A 1 -25.49 12.58 8.23
C VAL A 1 -24.97 13.10 9.55
N ASP A 2 -25.13 12.37 10.65
CA ASP A 2 -24.67 12.79 11.96
C ASP A 2 -24.07 11.64 12.76
N ILE A 3 -23.11 11.94 13.63
CA ILE A 3 -22.47 10.99 14.53
C ILE A 3 -22.12 11.70 15.84
N TYR A 4 -22.46 11.10 16.98
CA TYR A 4 -22.12 11.59 18.29
C TYR A 4 -22.01 10.44 19.31
N TYR A 5 -21.39 10.70 20.44
CA TYR A 5 -21.26 9.72 21.53
C TYR A 5 -22.27 9.99 22.62
N ASP A 6 -23.04 8.97 22.99
CA ASP A 6 -24.09 9.07 24.01
C ASP A 6 -24.15 7.79 24.83
N SER A 7 -24.08 7.96 26.17
CA SER A 7 -24.33 6.89 27.16
C SER A 7 -23.50 5.61 26.93
N GLY A 8 -22.27 5.75 26.47
CA GLY A 8 -21.34 4.61 26.27
C GLY A 8 -21.39 4.00 24.87
N GLU A 9 -22.15 4.58 23.95
CA GLU A 9 -22.30 4.10 22.57
C GLU A 9 -22.20 5.26 21.58
N TRP A 10 -21.76 4.94 20.37
CA TRP A 10 -21.85 5.81 19.21
C TRP A 10 -23.23 5.78 18.61
N VAL A 11 -23.78 6.93 18.32
CA VAL A 11 -25.11 7.11 17.68
C VAL A 11 -24.89 7.69 16.29
N LEU A 12 -25.41 7.00 15.27
CA LEU A 12 -25.34 7.42 13.87
C LEU A 12 -26.75 7.68 13.35
N THR A 13 -26.96 8.84 12.75
CA THR A 13 -28.22 9.18 12.09
C THR A 13 -28.00 9.23 10.58
N THR A 14 -28.85 8.56 9.81
CA THR A 14 -28.83 8.59 8.34
C THR A 14 -29.69 9.74 7.80
N ARG A 15 -29.56 10.03 6.48
CA ARG A 15 -30.43 11.00 5.81
C ARG A 15 -31.90 10.58 5.79
N LEU A 16 -32.17 9.28 5.93
CA LEU A 16 -33.54 8.74 6.03
C LEU A 16 -34.03 8.65 7.50
N GLU A 17 -33.39 9.38 8.40
CA GLU A 17 -33.74 9.47 9.83
C GLU A 17 -33.59 8.15 10.60
N ALA A 18 -33.03 7.10 10.00
CA ALA A 18 -32.69 5.89 10.72
C ALA A 18 -31.54 6.15 11.69
N VAL A 19 -31.70 5.65 12.94
CA VAL A 19 -30.71 5.79 14.00
C VAL A 19 -30.10 4.43 14.32
N TYR A 20 -28.77 4.38 14.30
CA TYR A 20 -28.00 3.19 14.69
C TYR A 20 -27.19 3.50 15.96
N ARG A 21 -27.13 2.54 16.87
CA ARG A 21 -26.28 2.59 18.06
C ARG A 21 -25.24 1.47 17.98
N ALA A 22 -23.99 1.79 18.29
CA ALA A 22 -22.90 0.85 18.22
C ALA A 22 -21.80 1.16 19.27
N LYS A 23 -21.19 0.11 19.82
CA LYS A 23 -20.03 0.25 20.72
C LYS A 23 -18.77 0.74 20.02
N CYS A 24 -18.62 0.37 18.76
CA CYS A 24 -17.51 0.79 17.93
C CYS A 24 -18.00 1.17 16.52
N VAL A 25 -17.34 2.16 15.92
CA VAL A 25 -17.59 2.64 14.55
C VAL A 25 -16.29 2.72 13.79
N VAL A 26 -16.30 2.30 12.52
CA VAL A 26 -15.19 2.47 11.58
C VAL A 26 -15.60 3.46 10.51
N LEU A 27 -14.91 4.59 10.42
CA LEU A 27 -15.10 5.61 9.38
C LEU A 27 -14.25 5.24 8.16
N ALA A 28 -14.90 4.84 7.06
CA ALA A 28 -14.27 4.44 5.81
C ALA A 28 -14.93 5.15 4.62
N THR A 29 -15.01 6.48 4.71
CA THR A 29 -15.84 7.33 3.86
C THR A 29 -15.28 7.57 2.45
N GLY A 30 -14.03 7.21 2.19
CA GLY A 30 -13.40 7.39 0.88
C GLY A 30 -13.47 8.85 0.39
N THR A 31 -13.78 9.05 -0.89
CA THR A 31 -13.92 10.37 -1.51
C THR A 31 -15.31 10.99 -1.34
N PHE A 32 -16.22 10.35 -0.60
CA PHE A 32 -17.58 10.87 -0.38
C PHE A 32 -17.64 11.99 0.66
N LEU A 33 -16.72 11.99 1.65
CA LEU A 33 -16.75 12.93 2.77
C LEU A 33 -16.47 14.35 2.29
N GLY A 34 -17.48 15.22 2.36
CA GLY A 34 -17.39 16.58 1.83
C GLY A 34 -17.05 16.61 0.34
N GLY A 35 -17.44 15.58 -0.43
CA GLY A 35 -17.06 15.39 -1.83
C GLY A 35 -17.55 16.53 -2.72
N ARG A 36 -16.63 17.05 -3.57
CA ARG A 36 -16.91 18.10 -4.56
C ARG A 36 -16.17 17.81 -5.86
N VAL A 37 -16.94 17.67 -6.92
CA VAL A 37 -16.45 17.40 -8.29
C VAL A 37 -16.15 18.70 -9.02
N TYR A 38 -15.12 18.68 -9.87
CA TYR A 38 -14.67 19.77 -10.72
C TYR A 38 -14.46 19.29 -12.15
N ILE A 39 -15.08 19.96 -13.11
CA ILE A 39 -14.92 19.78 -14.56
C ILE A 39 -14.84 21.16 -15.19
N GLY A 40 -13.66 21.63 -15.53
CA GLY A 40 -13.45 23.00 -16.00
C GLY A 40 -13.98 24.03 -15.01
N ASP A 41 -14.84 24.90 -15.48
CA ASP A 41 -15.44 25.97 -14.66
C ASP A 41 -16.57 25.48 -13.74
N VAL A 42 -17.09 24.29 -13.99
CA VAL A 42 -18.21 23.73 -13.24
C VAL A 42 -17.73 22.97 -12.01
N SER A 43 -18.36 23.24 -10.85
CA SER A 43 -18.14 22.47 -9.65
C SER A 43 -19.44 22.28 -8.88
N TYR A 44 -19.62 21.09 -8.30
CA TYR A 44 -20.82 20.75 -7.55
C TYR A 44 -20.53 19.70 -6.48
N GLU A 45 -21.34 19.66 -5.43
CA GLU A 45 -21.23 18.63 -4.39
C GLU A 45 -21.65 17.29 -4.96
N SER A 46 -20.75 16.32 -4.95
CA SER A 46 -20.97 14.94 -5.41
C SER A 46 -19.94 14.01 -4.81
N GLY A 47 -20.34 12.75 -4.62
CA GLY A 47 -19.40 11.64 -4.50
C GLY A 47 -18.98 11.13 -5.88
N PRO A 48 -18.18 10.04 -5.95
CA PRO A 48 -17.85 9.38 -7.20
C PRO A 48 -19.08 8.94 -7.99
N ASP A 49 -18.96 8.95 -9.30
CA ASP A 49 -20.00 8.45 -10.23
C ASP A 49 -21.40 9.06 -10.05
N GLY A 50 -21.47 10.32 -9.61
CA GLY A 50 -22.73 11.06 -9.42
C GLY A 50 -23.51 10.66 -8.16
N MET A 51 -22.94 9.85 -7.27
CA MET A 51 -23.58 9.51 -6.01
C MET A 51 -23.55 10.68 -5.02
N PHE A 52 -24.46 10.67 -4.04
CA PHE A 52 -24.55 11.75 -3.05
C PHE A 52 -23.29 11.84 -2.17
N PRO A 53 -22.77 13.04 -1.91
CA PRO A 53 -21.68 13.24 -0.98
C PRO A 53 -22.15 13.17 0.48
N ALA A 54 -21.22 12.92 1.39
CA ALA A 54 -21.45 12.94 2.83
C ALA A 54 -21.05 14.30 3.44
N THR A 55 -21.66 15.39 2.99
CA THR A 55 -21.33 16.76 3.39
C THR A 55 -21.74 17.05 4.84
N GLU A 56 -22.93 16.57 5.23
CA GLU A 56 -23.43 16.76 6.62
C GLU A 56 -22.56 16.00 7.62
N LEU A 57 -22.13 14.78 7.28
CA LEU A 57 -21.21 14.01 8.12
C LEU A 57 -19.88 14.75 8.31
N SER A 58 -19.36 15.40 7.26
CA SER A 58 -18.14 16.21 7.39
C SER A 58 -18.32 17.34 8.43
N LYS A 59 -19.48 18.00 8.46
CA LYS A 59 -19.80 19.04 9.45
C LYS A 59 -19.91 18.45 10.86
N SER A 60 -20.55 17.29 11.00
CA SER A 60 -20.69 16.59 12.28
C SER A 60 -19.32 16.18 12.85
N LEU A 61 -18.42 15.60 12.01
CA LEU A 61 -17.07 15.24 12.42
C LEU A 61 -16.23 16.47 12.84
N LYS A 62 -16.38 17.60 12.13
CA LYS A 62 -15.74 18.87 12.53
C LYS A 62 -16.28 19.38 13.87
N ALA A 63 -17.59 19.28 14.09
CA ALA A 63 -18.22 19.67 15.36
C ALA A 63 -17.77 18.80 16.53
N LEU A 64 -17.47 17.52 16.30
CA LEU A 64 -16.84 16.63 17.29
C LEU A 64 -15.38 17.00 17.59
N GLY A 65 -14.74 17.85 16.78
CA GLY A 65 -13.36 18.27 16.98
C GLY A 65 -12.33 17.41 16.24
N LEU A 66 -12.74 16.57 15.27
CA LEU A 66 -11.78 15.82 14.45
C LEU A 66 -10.97 16.77 13.55
N PRO A 67 -9.63 16.60 13.46
CA PRO A 67 -8.76 17.46 12.66
C PRO A 67 -8.86 17.10 11.17
N LEU A 68 -9.88 17.60 10.47
CA LEU A 68 -10.08 17.35 9.05
C LEU A 68 -9.12 18.16 8.18
N ARG A 69 -8.69 17.56 7.08
CA ARG A 69 -7.88 18.13 6.01
C ARG A 69 -8.58 17.93 4.67
N ARG A 70 -8.16 18.70 3.64
CA ARG A 70 -8.71 18.60 2.30
C ARG A 70 -7.69 18.02 1.33
N PHE A 71 -8.05 16.88 0.71
CA PHE A 71 -7.27 16.26 -0.37
C PHE A 71 -8.07 16.26 -1.67
N LYS A 72 -7.37 16.08 -2.78
CA LYS A 72 -7.99 15.89 -4.10
C LYS A 72 -7.46 14.62 -4.75
N THR A 73 -8.29 14.03 -5.59
CA THR A 73 -7.89 13.02 -6.56
C THR A 73 -8.56 13.28 -7.89
N GLY A 74 -8.34 12.44 -8.89
CA GLY A 74 -8.97 12.56 -10.18
C GLY A 74 -9.21 11.19 -10.80
N THR A 75 -10.08 11.16 -11.79
CA THR A 75 -10.37 9.98 -12.59
C THR A 75 -10.32 10.33 -14.06
N PRO A 76 -9.87 9.43 -14.97
CA PRO A 76 -9.91 9.66 -16.40
C PRO A 76 -11.32 9.44 -16.96
N ALA A 77 -11.52 9.83 -18.20
CA ALA A 77 -12.73 9.51 -18.94
C ALA A 77 -12.92 8.00 -19.10
N ARG A 78 -14.18 7.59 -19.25
CA ARG A 78 -14.55 6.24 -19.70
C ARG A 78 -15.08 6.36 -21.12
N VAL A 79 -14.63 5.49 -22.00
CA VAL A 79 -15.04 5.44 -23.40
C VAL A 79 -15.74 4.13 -23.73
N ASN A 80 -16.57 4.16 -24.77
CA ASN A 80 -17.26 2.97 -25.27
C ASN A 80 -16.25 2.07 -25.99
N ARG A 81 -16.12 0.82 -25.56
CA ARG A 81 -15.23 -0.18 -26.19
C ARG A 81 -15.42 -0.28 -27.71
N ARG A 82 -16.66 -0.17 -28.18
CA ARG A 82 -16.98 -0.30 -29.61
C ARG A 82 -16.43 0.85 -30.48
N SER A 83 -16.12 1.97 -29.85
CA SER A 83 -15.56 3.16 -30.52
C SER A 83 -14.05 3.28 -30.39
N VAL A 84 -13.37 2.31 -29.75
CA VAL A 84 -11.92 2.23 -29.65
C VAL A 84 -11.38 1.40 -30.82
N GLU A 85 -10.48 1.96 -31.61
CA GLU A 85 -9.84 1.31 -32.76
C GLU A 85 -8.66 0.46 -32.29
N THR A 86 -8.96 -0.70 -31.70
CA THR A 86 -7.96 -1.57 -31.03
C THR A 86 -6.90 -2.12 -31.98
N GLU A 87 -7.18 -2.21 -33.29
CA GLU A 87 -6.23 -2.62 -34.32
C GLU A 87 -5.06 -1.65 -34.52
N LYS A 88 -5.19 -0.41 -34.06
CA LYS A 88 -4.12 0.60 -34.06
C LYS A 88 -3.27 0.56 -32.80
N LEU A 89 -3.62 -0.26 -31.83
CA LEU A 89 -3.05 -0.26 -30.48
C LEU A 89 -2.17 -1.48 -30.24
N GLU A 90 -1.21 -1.32 -29.33
CA GLU A 90 -0.40 -2.45 -28.85
C GLU A 90 -1.18 -3.23 -27.80
N PRO A 91 -1.53 -4.51 -28.05
CA PRO A 91 -2.22 -5.31 -27.05
C PRO A 91 -1.24 -5.69 -25.93
N GLN A 92 -1.70 -5.58 -24.70
CA GLN A 92 -1.00 -6.04 -23.50
C GLN A 92 -1.76 -7.21 -22.90
N PHE A 93 -1.21 -8.38 -23.07
CA PHE A 93 -1.73 -9.62 -22.49
C PHE A 93 -1.31 -9.74 -21.02
N GLY A 94 -2.04 -10.56 -20.26
CA GLY A 94 -1.62 -10.95 -18.92
C GLY A 94 -0.50 -11.98 -18.97
N ASP A 95 0.08 -12.29 -17.79
CA ASP A 95 1.15 -13.28 -17.66
C ASP A 95 0.71 -14.65 -18.14
N GLU A 96 1.62 -15.39 -18.81
CA GLU A 96 1.37 -16.78 -19.23
C GLU A 96 1.37 -17.73 -18.02
N ASP A 97 2.30 -17.54 -17.09
CA ASP A 97 2.43 -18.31 -15.84
C ASP A 97 1.85 -17.48 -14.68
N ILE A 98 0.52 -17.51 -14.56
CA ILE A 98 -0.20 -16.69 -13.59
C ILE A 98 0.04 -17.20 -12.18
N VAL A 99 0.60 -16.36 -11.31
CA VAL A 99 0.71 -16.61 -9.88
C VAL A 99 -0.44 -15.89 -9.16
N PRO A 100 -1.39 -16.60 -8.55
CA PRO A 100 -2.50 -15.97 -7.84
C PRO A 100 -2.02 -15.21 -6.61
N PHE A 101 -2.66 -14.10 -6.29
CA PHE A 101 -2.38 -13.34 -5.06
C PHE A 101 -2.83 -14.06 -3.79
N SER A 102 -3.75 -15.01 -3.91
CA SER A 102 -4.25 -15.80 -2.78
C SER A 102 -3.42 -17.07 -2.55
N PHE A 103 -3.01 -17.33 -1.32
CA PHE A 103 -2.38 -18.57 -0.91
C PHE A 103 -3.35 -19.76 -0.72
N THR A 104 -4.65 -19.58 -1.00
CA THR A 104 -5.64 -20.64 -0.76
C THR A 104 -5.67 -21.71 -1.84
N GLY A 105 -5.14 -21.42 -3.04
CA GLY A 105 -5.19 -22.33 -4.19
C GLY A 105 -6.62 -22.70 -4.67
N ARG A 106 -7.67 -22.00 -4.20
CA ARG A 106 -9.07 -22.34 -4.47
C ARG A 106 -9.58 -21.89 -5.83
N TYR A 107 -8.86 -21.02 -6.52
CA TYR A 107 -9.31 -20.42 -7.76
C TYR A 107 -8.28 -20.65 -8.85
N GLU A 108 -8.75 -21.19 -9.98
CA GLU A 108 -7.99 -21.16 -11.22
C GLU A 108 -8.07 -19.76 -11.81
N VAL A 109 -6.93 -19.08 -11.89
CA VAL A 109 -6.84 -17.74 -12.47
C VAL A 109 -6.56 -17.86 -13.96
N LYS A 110 -7.37 -17.17 -14.77
CA LYS A 110 -7.24 -17.16 -16.23
C LYS A 110 -7.24 -15.73 -16.74
N ASN A 111 -6.42 -15.46 -17.75
CA ASN A 111 -6.52 -14.24 -18.54
C ASN A 111 -7.82 -14.26 -19.36
N THR A 112 -8.72 -13.32 -19.12
CA THR A 112 -10.02 -13.24 -19.81
C THR A 112 -10.18 -12.00 -20.66
N ARG A 113 -9.31 -11.00 -20.50
CA ARG A 113 -9.33 -9.74 -21.24
C ARG A 113 -7.90 -9.23 -21.40
N GLU A 114 -7.62 -8.61 -22.51
CA GLU A 114 -6.42 -7.82 -22.78
C GLU A 114 -6.66 -6.35 -22.50
N CYS A 115 -5.60 -5.64 -22.14
CA CYS A 115 -5.50 -4.20 -22.13
C CYS A 115 -4.79 -3.72 -23.40
N TYR A 116 -4.83 -2.43 -23.67
CA TYR A 116 -4.15 -1.86 -24.83
C TYR A 116 -3.29 -0.69 -24.37
N VAL A 117 -2.19 -0.46 -25.09
CA VAL A 117 -1.27 0.64 -24.84
C VAL A 117 -1.34 1.64 -25.98
N THR A 118 -1.39 2.91 -25.65
CA THR A 118 -1.25 4.02 -26.59
C THR A 118 -0.46 5.16 -25.95
N TYR A 119 -0.27 6.25 -26.67
CA TYR A 119 0.55 7.37 -26.22
C TYR A 119 -0.08 8.70 -26.60
N THR A 120 0.09 9.72 -25.74
CA THR A 120 -0.14 11.10 -26.14
C THR A 120 0.90 11.56 -27.17
N GLY A 121 0.56 12.54 -28.00
CA GLY A 121 1.46 13.16 -28.96
C GLY A 121 1.55 14.67 -28.78
N GLU A 122 2.27 15.34 -29.73
CA GLU A 122 2.44 16.78 -29.73
C GLU A 122 1.10 17.54 -29.87
N GLU A 123 0.14 17.02 -30.66
CA GLU A 123 -1.18 17.63 -30.78
C GLU A 123 -1.95 17.57 -29.46
N THR A 124 -1.90 16.44 -28.77
CA THR A 124 -2.47 16.30 -27.41
C THR A 124 -1.89 17.33 -26.47
N LYS A 125 -0.56 17.51 -26.50
CA LYS A 125 0.17 18.48 -25.68
C LYS A 125 -0.26 19.91 -26.00
N LYS A 126 -0.39 20.28 -27.28
CA LYS A 126 -0.85 21.61 -27.72
C LYS A 126 -2.26 21.91 -27.22
N VAL A 127 -3.21 21.00 -27.42
CA VAL A 127 -4.59 21.15 -26.94
C VAL A 127 -4.63 21.42 -25.44
N ILE A 128 -3.92 20.61 -24.65
CA ILE A 128 -3.91 20.75 -23.19
C ILE A 128 -3.25 22.07 -22.75
N LEU A 129 -2.07 22.40 -23.31
CA LEU A 129 -1.35 23.63 -22.94
C LEU A 129 -2.14 24.91 -23.27
N SER A 130 -2.83 24.96 -24.42
CA SER A 130 -3.65 26.12 -24.81
C SER A 130 -4.87 26.31 -23.90
N ASN A 131 -5.32 25.27 -23.20
CA ASN A 131 -6.49 25.25 -22.33
C ASN A 131 -6.17 25.20 -20.84
N LEU A 132 -4.88 25.26 -20.40
CA LEU A 132 -4.50 25.18 -18.98
C LEU A 132 -5.22 26.22 -18.11
N HIS A 133 -5.49 27.40 -18.61
CA HIS A 133 -6.21 28.47 -17.92
C HIS A 133 -7.66 28.08 -17.55
N ARG A 134 -8.23 27.07 -18.22
CA ARG A 134 -9.57 26.52 -17.96
C ARG A 134 -9.54 25.33 -16.96
N SER A 135 -8.34 24.88 -16.54
CA SER A 135 -8.22 23.81 -15.53
C SER A 135 -8.46 24.38 -14.13
N PRO A 136 -9.38 23.79 -13.33
CA PRO A 136 -9.60 24.17 -11.93
C PRO A 136 -8.35 24.08 -11.07
N LEU A 137 -7.44 23.19 -11.42
CA LEU A 137 -6.15 23.01 -10.73
C LEU A 137 -5.23 24.22 -10.93
N TYR A 138 -5.17 24.73 -12.17
CA TYR A 138 -4.29 25.86 -12.53
C TYR A 138 -4.93 27.23 -12.32
N SER A 139 -6.27 27.30 -12.23
CA SER A 139 -6.99 28.53 -11.91
C SER A 139 -7.15 28.79 -10.40
N GLY A 140 -6.63 27.88 -9.54
CA GLY A 140 -6.70 28.03 -8.08
C GLY A 140 -8.08 27.77 -7.47
N LYS A 141 -8.98 27.07 -8.18
CA LYS A 141 -10.32 26.70 -7.67
C LYS A 141 -10.27 25.47 -6.76
N ILE A 142 -9.23 24.64 -6.88
CA ILE A 142 -9.00 23.43 -6.07
C ILE A 142 -8.00 23.78 -4.99
N ASP A 143 -8.41 23.64 -3.72
CA ASP A 143 -7.57 23.83 -2.54
C ASP A 143 -6.88 22.53 -2.09
N GLY A 144 -7.48 21.40 -2.41
CA GLY A 144 -7.04 20.08 -1.97
C GLY A 144 -5.70 19.66 -2.57
N VAL A 145 -4.81 19.11 -1.73
CA VAL A 145 -3.53 18.57 -2.18
C VAL A 145 -3.76 17.25 -2.93
N GLY A 146 -3.17 17.15 -4.14
CA GLY A 146 -3.28 15.96 -4.98
C GLY A 146 -2.22 14.89 -4.71
N PRO A 147 -2.47 13.65 -5.17
CA PRO A 147 -1.52 12.55 -5.01
C PRO A 147 -0.26 12.78 -5.84
N ARG A 148 0.90 12.59 -5.21
CA ARG A 148 2.21 12.81 -5.84
C ARG A 148 2.50 11.84 -7.00
N TYR A 149 2.00 10.61 -6.91
CA TYR A 149 2.33 9.51 -7.84
C TYR A 149 1.27 9.28 -8.93
N CYS A 150 0.17 10.01 -8.91
CA CYS A 150 -0.87 9.95 -9.93
C CYS A 150 -1.28 11.37 -10.34
N PRO A 151 -0.37 12.13 -10.99
CA PRO A 151 -0.70 13.47 -11.47
C PRO A 151 -1.73 13.41 -12.60
N SER A 152 -2.53 14.45 -12.76
CA SER A 152 -3.39 14.62 -13.92
C SER A 152 -2.56 14.71 -15.21
N ILE A 153 -3.19 14.57 -16.37
CA ILE A 153 -2.47 14.69 -17.64
C ILE A 153 -1.93 16.11 -17.83
N GLU A 154 -2.64 17.14 -17.35
CA GLU A 154 -2.16 18.52 -17.35
C GLU A 154 -0.87 18.66 -16.54
N ASP A 155 -0.85 18.07 -15.33
CA ASP A 155 0.33 18.04 -14.46
C ASP A 155 1.51 17.31 -15.11
N LYS A 156 1.26 16.17 -15.79
CA LYS A 156 2.31 15.43 -16.49
C LYS A 156 2.94 16.25 -17.60
N ILE A 157 2.12 16.90 -18.41
CA ILE A 157 2.57 17.71 -19.55
C ILE A 157 3.37 18.94 -19.09
N VAL A 158 2.96 19.58 -18.00
CA VAL A 158 3.66 20.75 -17.46
C VAL A 158 4.96 20.35 -16.74
N ARG A 159 4.90 19.36 -15.86
CA ARG A 159 6.06 18.95 -15.04
C ARG A 159 7.13 18.17 -15.82
N PHE A 160 6.74 17.45 -16.85
CA PHE A 160 7.62 16.65 -17.70
C PHE A 160 7.55 17.14 -19.15
N SER A 161 7.73 18.45 -19.32
CA SER A 161 7.60 19.14 -20.62
C SER A 161 8.63 18.65 -21.65
N GLU A 162 9.75 18.07 -21.19
CA GLU A 162 10.80 17.46 -22.02
C GLU A 162 10.38 16.11 -22.63
N LYS A 163 9.33 15.48 -22.11
CA LYS A 163 8.84 14.22 -22.67
C LYS A 163 7.97 14.49 -23.90
N GLU A 164 8.29 13.79 -24.98
CA GLU A 164 7.55 13.89 -26.25
C GLU A 164 6.17 13.22 -26.14
N ARG A 165 6.05 12.16 -25.30
CA ARG A 165 4.82 11.37 -25.15
C ARG A 165 4.66 10.82 -23.75
N HIS A 166 3.40 10.58 -23.35
CA HIS A 166 3.04 9.87 -22.13
C HIS A 166 2.27 8.59 -22.46
N GLN A 167 2.64 7.50 -21.82
CA GLN A 167 1.99 6.21 -21.97
C GLN A 167 0.58 6.24 -21.32
N ILE A 168 -0.36 5.62 -22.03
CA ILE A 168 -1.76 5.48 -21.65
C ILE A 168 -2.14 4.00 -21.76
N PHE A 169 -2.82 3.49 -20.74
CA PHE A 169 -3.41 2.16 -20.78
C PHE A 169 -4.92 2.30 -20.99
N ILE A 170 -5.44 1.50 -21.91
CA ILE A 170 -6.88 1.38 -22.16
C ILE A 170 -7.33 0.05 -21.60
N GLU A 171 -8.07 0.11 -20.50
CA GLU A 171 -8.38 -1.05 -19.65
C GLU A 171 -9.89 -1.29 -19.60
N PRO A 172 -10.39 -2.54 -19.73
CA PRO A 172 -11.79 -2.82 -19.53
C PRO A 172 -12.22 -2.61 -18.07
N CYS A 173 -13.29 -1.87 -17.82
CA CYS A 173 -13.82 -1.66 -16.46
C CYS A 173 -14.45 -2.93 -15.87
N GLY A 174 -14.70 -3.95 -16.67
CA GLY A 174 -15.26 -5.22 -16.24
C GLY A 174 -15.60 -6.14 -17.42
N ALA A 175 -15.95 -7.38 -17.12
CA ALA A 175 -16.23 -8.39 -18.14
C ALA A 175 -17.55 -8.13 -18.90
N GLU A 176 -18.55 -7.58 -18.23
CA GLU A 176 -19.94 -7.40 -18.73
C GLU A 176 -20.21 -5.98 -19.23
N THR A 177 -19.30 -5.02 -19.02
CA THR A 177 -19.46 -3.63 -19.43
C THR A 177 -18.77 -3.30 -20.74
N GLN A 178 -19.27 -2.28 -21.45
CA GLN A 178 -18.61 -1.70 -22.62
C GLN A 178 -17.70 -0.51 -22.23
N GLU A 179 -17.61 -0.17 -20.95
CA GLU A 179 -16.76 0.91 -20.50
C GLU A 179 -15.28 0.51 -20.51
N MET A 180 -14.45 1.35 -21.13
CA MET A 180 -12.99 1.27 -21.08
C MET A 180 -12.44 2.44 -20.27
N TYR A 181 -11.52 2.16 -19.37
CA TYR A 181 -10.85 3.12 -18.50
C TYR A 181 -9.56 3.62 -19.16
N LEU A 182 -9.38 4.91 -19.25
CA LEU A 182 -8.21 5.52 -19.89
C LEU A 182 -7.13 5.87 -18.85
N GLN A 183 -6.46 4.85 -18.30
CA GLN A 183 -5.46 5.06 -17.26
C GLN A 183 -4.30 5.92 -17.75
N GLY A 184 -4.04 6.98 -17.01
CA GLY A 184 -3.00 7.95 -17.32
C GLY A 184 -3.53 9.29 -17.85
N LEU A 185 -4.85 9.38 -18.18
CA LEU A 185 -5.53 10.56 -18.69
C LEU A 185 -6.49 11.22 -17.67
N SER A 186 -6.25 11.03 -16.36
CA SER A 186 -7.01 11.80 -15.36
C SER A 186 -6.90 13.29 -15.64
N SER A 187 -8.04 14.00 -15.69
CA SER A 187 -8.11 15.41 -16.04
C SER A 187 -9.23 16.11 -15.31
N SER A 188 -9.08 17.42 -15.13
CA SER A 188 -10.15 18.31 -14.67
C SER A 188 -10.54 19.37 -15.72
N LEU A 189 -10.00 19.28 -16.92
CA LEU A 189 -10.33 20.17 -18.02
C LEU A 189 -11.81 20.05 -18.41
N PRO A 190 -12.40 21.10 -19.03
CA PRO A 190 -13.77 21.06 -19.52
C PRO A 190 -14.02 19.93 -20.53
N GLU A 191 -15.25 19.48 -20.66
CA GLU A 191 -15.66 18.37 -21.52
C GLU A 191 -15.26 18.56 -22.98
N ASP A 192 -15.45 19.75 -23.54
CA ASP A 192 -15.05 20.08 -24.91
C ASP A 192 -13.53 19.88 -25.13
N VAL A 193 -12.71 20.28 -24.18
CA VAL A 193 -11.26 20.09 -24.24
C VAL A 193 -10.88 18.62 -24.06
N GLN A 194 -11.62 17.88 -23.20
CA GLN A 194 -11.40 16.45 -23.04
C GLN A 194 -11.66 15.69 -24.35
N LEU A 195 -12.76 15.98 -25.04
CA LEU A 195 -13.05 15.38 -26.34
C LEU A 195 -11.97 15.73 -27.37
N GLU A 196 -11.57 17.01 -27.43
CA GLU A 196 -10.55 17.49 -28.37
C GLU A 196 -9.22 16.75 -28.17
N PHE A 197 -8.68 16.67 -26.94
CA PHE A 197 -7.40 15.99 -26.73
C PHE A 197 -7.50 14.46 -26.86
N LEU A 198 -8.62 13.83 -26.49
CA LEU A 198 -8.82 12.40 -26.67
C LEU A 198 -8.77 12.03 -28.15
N HIS A 199 -9.40 12.79 -29.03
CA HIS A 199 -9.41 12.54 -30.48
C HIS A 199 -8.04 12.78 -31.15
N THR A 200 -7.04 13.31 -30.44
CA THR A 200 -5.65 13.39 -30.93
C THR A 200 -4.81 12.14 -30.63
N ILE A 201 -5.36 11.17 -29.86
CA ILE A 201 -4.62 10.01 -29.38
C ILE A 201 -4.89 8.81 -30.28
N PRO A 202 -3.85 8.10 -30.78
CA PRO A 202 -4.03 6.92 -31.62
C PRO A 202 -4.96 5.87 -31.00
N GLY A 203 -5.93 5.40 -31.79
CA GLY A 203 -6.98 4.45 -31.37
C GLY A 203 -8.15 5.07 -30.63
N LEU A 204 -8.12 6.39 -30.34
CA LEU A 204 -9.20 7.15 -29.70
C LEU A 204 -9.76 8.27 -30.61
N GLU A 205 -9.34 8.32 -31.87
CA GLU A 205 -9.71 9.41 -32.81
C GLU A 205 -11.22 9.60 -32.99
N HIS A 206 -11.97 8.52 -32.77
CA HIS A 206 -13.45 8.49 -32.90
C HIS A 206 -14.13 7.95 -31.66
N CYS A 207 -13.42 7.98 -30.50
CA CYS A 207 -13.98 7.41 -29.27
C CYS A 207 -15.22 8.18 -28.78
N GLU A 208 -16.20 7.40 -28.33
CA GLU A 208 -17.40 7.90 -27.67
C GLU A 208 -17.19 7.93 -26.16
N VAL A 209 -17.21 9.13 -25.57
CA VAL A 209 -17.08 9.29 -24.13
C VAL A 209 -18.39 8.92 -23.44
N MET A 210 -18.35 7.90 -22.59
CA MET A 210 -19.47 7.49 -21.75
C MET A 210 -19.55 8.27 -20.44
N ARG A 211 -18.38 8.65 -19.89
CA ARG A 211 -18.24 9.49 -18.70
C ARG A 211 -17.02 10.36 -18.85
N THR A 212 -17.16 11.64 -18.54
CA THR A 212 -16.03 12.60 -18.56
C THR A 212 -15.07 12.35 -17.40
N ALA A 213 -13.82 12.74 -17.60
CA ALA A 213 -12.85 12.86 -16.52
C ALA A 213 -13.27 13.98 -15.56
N TYR A 214 -12.90 13.86 -14.29
CA TYR A 214 -13.11 14.92 -13.29
C TYR A 214 -12.06 14.87 -12.19
N ALA A 215 -11.84 16.00 -11.54
CA ALA A 215 -11.19 16.03 -10.23
C ALA A 215 -12.26 15.99 -9.13
N ILE A 216 -11.94 15.37 -8.00
CA ILE A 216 -12.79 15.37 -6.80
C ILE A 216 -11.95 15.77 -5.59
N GLU A 217 -12.42 16.77 -4.85
CA GLU A 217 -11.94 17.05 -3.51
C GLU A 217 -12.77 16.33 -2.47
N TYR A 218 -12.12 15.94 -1.37
CA TYR A 218 -12.76 15.26 -0.26
C TYR A 218 -12.05 15.55 1.05
N ASP A 219 -12.76 15.38 2.16
CA ASP A 219 -12.20 15.52 3.48
C ASP A 219 -11.57 14.21 3.96
N CYS A 220 -10.42 14.32 4.62
CA CYS A 220 -9.74 13.25 5.35
C CYS A 220 -9.26 13.78 6.69
N ILE A 221 -8.80 12.90 7.58
CA ILE A 221 -8.25 13.32 8.87
C ILE A 221 -6.74 13.59 8.79
N ASP A 222 -6.23 14.33 9.76
CA ASP A 222 -4.82 14.25 10.14
C ASP A 222 -4.57 12.92 10.84
N SER A 223 -3.88 12.00 10.18
CA SER A 223 -3.66 10.64 10.69
C SER A 223 -2.84 10.58 11.99
N LEU A 224 -2.18 11.68 12.39
CA LEU A 224 -1.55 11.80 13.71
C LEU A 224 -2.56 11.74 14.86
N ALA A 225 -3.87 11.90 14.60
CA ALA A 225 -4.93 11.72 15.57
C ALA A 225 -5.27 10.23 15.86
N LEU A 226 -4.61 9.29 15.20
CA LEU A 226 -4.85 7.86 15.33
C LEU A 226 -3.74 7.16 16.13
N LYS A 227 -4.15 6.11 16.86
CA LYS A 227 -3.26 5.10 17.43
C LYS A 227 -2.83 4.09 16.35
N ARG A 228 -1.84 3.24 16.64
CA ARG A 228 -1.44 2.11 15.77
C ARG A 228 -2.56 1.08 15.56
N SER A 229 -3.56 1.05 16.44
CA SER A 229 -4.78 0.25 16.28
C SER A 229 -5.76 0.83 15.25
N LEU A 230 -5.49 2.04 14.71
CA LEU A 230 -6.38 2.88 13.91
C LEU A 230 -7.59 3.44 14.68
N GLU A 231 -7.62 3.30 16.00
CA GLU A 231 -8.55 4.01 16.88
C GLU A 231 -8.10 5.46 17.06
N PHE A 232 -9.05 6.39 17.19
CA PHE A 232 -8.72 7.78 17.52
C PHE A 232 -8.14 7.91 18.93
N ASN A 233 -7.19 8.83 19.11
CA ASN A 233 -6.58 9.08 20.42
C ASN A 233 -7.62 9.54 21.46
N ASP A 234 -8.50 10.44 21.06
CA ASP A 234 -9.43 11.14 21.96
C ASP A 234 -10.86 10.57 21.91
N PHE A 235 -11.14 9.58 21.07
CA PHE A 235 -12.49 9.04 20.88
C PHE A 235 -12.51 7.52 21.04
N ASP A 236 -12.97 7.07 22.19
CA ASP A 236 -13.07 5.63 22.50
C ASP A 236 -14.05 4.92 21.56
N GLY A 237 -13.61 3.82 20.94
CA GLY A 237 -14.43 3.02 20.02
C GLY A 237 -14.64 3.62 18.62
N LEU A 238 -14.01 4.76 18.30
CA LEU A 238 -14.04 5.33 16.96
C LEU A 238 -12.74 5.02 16.23
N PHE A 239 -12.86 4.46 15.02
CA PHE A 239 -11.74 4.05 14.18
C PHE A 239 -11.82 4.73 12.81
N GLY A 240 -10.66 4.94 12.19
CA GLY A 240 -10.55 5.42 10.80
C GLY A 240 -9.95 4.37 9.88
N ALA A 241 -10.34 4.36 8.59
CA ALA A 241 -9.78 3.46 7.60
C ALA A 241 -9.77 4.04 6.18
N GLY A 242 -8.78 3.64 5.40
CA GLY A 242 -8.68 3.95 3.98
C GLY A 242 -8.35 5.41 3.67
N GLN A 243 -8.95 5.96 2.63
CA GLN A 243 -8.72 7.34 2.21
C GLN A 243 -9.05 8.36 3.29
N PHE A 244 -9.98 8.07 4.16
CA PHE A 244 -10.32 8.88 5.30
C PHE A 244 -9.10 9.17 6.20
N ASN A 245 -8.16 8.22 6.31
CA ASN A 245 -6.91 8.38 7.04
C ASN A 245 -5.79 9.07 6.22
N GLY A 246 -6.10 9.59 5.04
CA GLY A 246 -5.13 10.29 4.20
C GLY A 246 -4.32 9.41 3.26
N SER A 247 -4.66 8.13 3.07
CA SER A 247 -4.05 7.28 2.04
C SER A 247 -4.81 7.36 0.70
N SER A 248 -4.19 6.92 -0.39
CA SER A 248 -4.81 6.91 -1.72
C SER A 248 -4.43 5.65 -2.51
N GLY A 249 -5.06 4.53 -2.21
CA GLY A 249 -4.89 3.27 -2.95
C GLY A 249 -5.82 2.22 -2.41
N TYR A 250 -6.20 1.28 -3.27
CA TYR A 250 -7.15 0.20 -2.90
C TYR A 250 -6.54 -0.73 -1.86
N GLU A 251 -5.26 -1.08 -2.03
CA GLU A 251 -4.53 -1.97 -1.14
C GLU A 251 -4.35 -1.34 0.25
N GLU A 252 -4.02 -0.06 0.29
CA GLU A 252 -3.91 0.70 1.55
C GLU A 252 -5.27 0.77 2.26
N ALA A 253 -6.35 0.98 1.52
CA ALA A 253 -7.69 1.05 2.09
C ALA A 253 -8.15 -0.31 2.63
N ALA A 254 -7.92 -1.39 1.87
CA ALA A 254 -8.24 -2.75 2.29
C ALA A 254 -7.48 -3.16 3.56
N ALA A 255 -6.16 -2.86 3.61
CA ALA A 255 -5.31 -3.14 4.75
C ALA A 255 -5.79 -2.42 6.01
N GLN A 256 -6.06 -1.12 5.91
CA GLN A 256 -6.55 -0.32 7.04
C GLN A 256 -7.95 -0.76 7.49
N GLY A 257 -8.86 -1.05 6.53
CA GLY A 257 -10.20 -1.55 6.82
C GLY A 257 -10.15 -2.87 7.59
N LEU A 258 -9.26 -3.79 7.18
CA LEU A 258 -9.06 -5.07 7.88
C LEU A 258 -8.58 -4.85 9.33
N ILE A 259 -7.54 -4.04 9.53
CA ILE A 259 -6.99 -3.80 10.88
C ILE A 259 -7.97 -3.04 11.76
N ALA A 260 -8.64 -2.01 11.26
CA ALA A 260 -9.65 -1.27 12.00
C ALA A 260 -10.83 -2.18 12.40
N GLY A 261 -11.30 -3.02 11.49
CA GLY A 261 -12.38 -3.99 11.76
C GLY A 261 -11.99 -5.04 12.81
N ILE A 262 -10.78 -5.60 12.71
CA ILE A 262 -10.22 -6.52 13.73
C ILE A 262 -10.18 -5.84 15.08
N ASN A 263 -9.66 -4.61 15.16
CA ASN A 263 -9.47 -3.91 16.42
C ASN A 263 -10.79 -3.42 17.03
N ALA A 264 -11.75 -3.00 16.22
CA ALA A 264 -13.12 -2.72 16.68
C ALA A 264 -13.78 -3.96 17.30
N ALA A 265 -13.67 -5.12 16.64
CA ALA A 265 -14.19 -6.38 17.18
C ALA A 265 -13.48 -6.80 18.48
N ARG A 266 -12.14 -6.70 18.52
CA ARG A 266 -11.35 -7.04 19.73
C ARG A 266 -11.68 -6.11 20.90
N LYS A 267 -11.91 -4.83 20.64
CA LYS A 267 -12.33 -3.86 21.65
C LYS A 267 -13.69 -4.24 22.26
N VAL A 268 -14.67 -4.58 21.44
CA VAL A 268 -15.98 -5.08 21.91
C VAL A 268 -15.82 -6.36 22.74
N GLN A 269 -14.89 -7.23 22.36
CA GLN A 269 -14.55 -8.47 23.08
C GLN A 269 -13.67 -8.22 24.32
N LYS A 270 -13.26 -6.99 24.62
CA LYS A 270 -12.34 -6.61 25.71
C LYS A 270 -10.97 -7.31 25.58
N LYS A 271 -10.49 -7.52 24.36
CA LYS A 271 -9.16 -8.07 24.04
C LYS A 271 -8.20 -6.94 23.65
N ASN A 272 -6.91 -7.18 23.83
CA ASN A 272 -5.87 -6.24 23.39
C ASN A 272 -5.94 -5.99 21.89
N ALA A 273 -5.63 -4.79 21.44
CA ALA A 273 -5.56 -4.43 20.04
C ALA A 273 -4.49 -5.25 19.31
N LEU A 274 -4.74 -5.54 18.02
CA LEU A 274 -3.72 -6.04 17.11
C LEU A 274 -2.91 -4.85 16.59
N GLU A 275 -1.62 -4.86 16.84
CA GLU A 275 -0.67 -3.91 16.29
C GLU A 275 0.42 -4.67 15.53
N LEU A 276 0.52 -4.43 14.24
CA LEU A 276 1.57 -5.02 13.40
C LEU A 276 2.78 -4.09 13.37
N ASP A 277 3.97 -4.64 13.62
CA ASP A 277 5.21 -3.87 13.51
C ASP A 277 5.66 -3.71 12.05
N ARG A 278 6.58 -2.77 11.81
CA ARG A 278 7.12 -2.46 10.48
C ARG A 278 7.91 -3.62 9.87
N ALA A 279 8.44 -4.53 10.68
CA ALA A 279 9.20 -5.68 10.23
C ALA A 279 8.31 -6.91 9.96
N SER A 280 7.06 -6.92 10.46
CA SER A 280 6.12 -8.02 10.24
C SER A 280 5.38 -7.90 8.92
N SER A 281 5.07 -6.69 8.48
CA SER A 281 4.26 -6.49 7.27
C SER A 281 4.36 -5.09 6.69
N TYR A 282 4.01 -4.95 5.40
CA TYR A 282 3.76 -3.65 4.78
C TYR A 282 2.57 -2.93 5.42
N ILE A 283 1.59 -3.67 5.97
CA ILE A 283 0.47 -3.09 6.73
C ILE A 283 1.01 -2.38 7.98
N GLY A 284 1.93 -3.01 8.71
CA GLY A 284 2.59 -2.39 9.87
C GLY A 284 3.39 -1.14 9.47
N THR A 285 4.13 -1.19 8.35
CA THR A 285 4.85 -0.02 7.83
C THR A 285 3.90 1.11 7.45
N LEU A 286 2.79 0.81 6.75
CA LEU A 286 1.77 1.77 6.35
C LEU A 286 1.17 2.48 7.58
N ILE A 287 0.70 1.72 8.55
CA ILE A 287 0.04 2.28 9.72
C ILE A 287 1.03 3.11 10.56
N ASP A 288 2.24 2.59 10.78
CA ASP A 288 3.26 3.32 11.53
C ASP A 288 3.62 4.66 10.84
N ASP A 289 3.77 4.67 9.50
CA ASP A 289 4.02 5.93 8.77
C ASP A 289 2.85 6.93 8.93
N LEU A 290 1.60 6.45 8.84
CA LEU A 290 0.42 7.31 8.98
C LEU A 290 0.37 7.97 10.37
N VAL A 291 0.53 7.19 11.44
CA VAL A 291 0.31 7.66 12.81
C VAL A 291 1.53 8.35 13.43
N THR A 292 2.73 8.20 12.84
CA THR A 292 3.96 8.82 13.37
C THR A 292 4.49 9.97 12.51
N LYS A 293 4.31 9.90 11.19
CA LYS A 293 4.80 10.93 10.25
C LYS A 293 3.67 11.83 9.75
N GLY A 294 2.43 11.33 9.76
CA GLY A 294 1.30 12.00 9.14
C GLY A 294 1.40 12.03 7.61
N CYS A 295 0.47 12.74 6.97
CA CYS A 295 0.41 12.88 5.52
C CYS A 295 0.30 14.36 5.15
N SER A 296 1.27 14.89 4.41
CA SER A 296 1.17 16.21 3.76
C SER A 296 0.44 16.14 2.42
N ASP A 297 0.49 14.99 1.79
CA ASP A 297 -0.12 14.61 0.51
C ASP A 297 -0.69 13.19 0.63
N PRO A 298 -1.63 12.77 -0.25
CA PRO A 298 -2.22 11.44 -0.20
C PRO A 298 -1.16 10.33 -0.19
N TYR A 299 -1.12 9.56 0.90
CA TYR A 299 -0.11 8.53 1.12
C TYR A 299 -0.28 7.35 0.15
N ARG A 300 0.85 6.87 -0.38
CA ARG A 300 0.94 5.62 -1.14
C ARG A 300 2.03 4.74 -0.55
N MET A 301 1.71 3.44 -0.39
CA MET A 301 2.68 2.44 0.01
C MET A 301 3.59 2.08 -1.16
N MET A 302 4.87 2.37 -1.01
CA MET A 302 5.91 2.03 -1.97
C MET A 302 6.95 1.14 -1.28
N THR A 303 7.57 0.23 -2.03
CA THR A 303 8.61 -0.65 -1.48
C THR A 303 9.78 0.13 -0.86
N SER A 304 10.03 1.35 -1.34
CA SER A 304 11.07 2.25 -0.79
C SER A 304 10.77 2.77 0.63
N ARG A 305 9.51 2.66 1.10
CA ARG A 305 9.14 3.10 2.45
C ARG A 305 9.49 2.08 3.53
N SER A 306 9.73 0.82 3.15
CA SER A 306 10.14 -0.22 4.09
C SER A 306 11.65 -0.38 4.13
N GLU A 307 12.20 -0.45 5.32
CA GLU A 307 13.59 -0.76 5.61
C GLU A 307 13.90 -2.26 5.41
N TYR A 308 12.86 -3.12 5.46
CA TYR A 308 12.99 -4.59 5.56
C TYR A 308 12.48 -5.33 4.32
N ARG A 309 12.76 -4.81 3.11
CA ARG A 309 12.21 -5.33 1.84
C ARG A 309 12.52 -6.79 1.56
N LEU A 310 13.67 -7.31 2.01
CA LEU A 310 14.02 -8.72 1.84
C LEU A 310 13.26 -9.66 2.78
N LEU A 311 12.79 -9.14 3.92
CA LEU A 311 11.92 -9.89 4.83
C LEU A 311 10.45 -9.78 4.43
N LEU A 312 10.03 -8.61 3.91
CA LEU A 312 8.63 -8.33 3.56
C LEU A 312 8.36 -8.58 2.07
N ARG A 313 8.50 -9.83 1.64
CA ARG A 313 8.19 -10.22 0.27
C ARG A 313 6.75 -10.70 0.13
N GLN A 314 6.20 -10.64 -1.09
CA GLN A 314 4.88 -11.18 -1.41
C GLN A 314 4.86 -12.70 -1.23
N ASP A 315 5.90 -13.38 -1.72
CA ASP A 315 6.02 -14.84 -1.72
C ASP A 315 6.02 -15.48 -0.32
N ASN A 316 6.39 -14.73 0.72
CA ASN A 316 6.45 -15.21 2.11
C ASN A 316 5.42 -14.54 3.04
N ALA A 317 4.42 -13.87 2.51
CA ALA A 317 3.43 -13.16 3.33
C ALA A 317 2.62 -14.13 4.21
N ASP A 318 2.35 -15.34 3.71
CA ASP A 318 1.71 -16.41 4.48
C ASP A 318 2.56 -16.84 5.69
N ARG A 319 3.87 -16.98 5.53
CA ARG A 319 4.80 -17.36 6.62
C ARG A 319 4.81 -16.34 7.74
N ARG A 320 4.57 -15.07 7.43
CA ARG A 320 4.59 -13.96 8.41
C ARG A 320 3.25 -13.72 9.09
N LEU A 321 2.13 -13.91 8.40
CA LEU A 321 0.83 -13.43 8.86
C LEU A 321 -0.23 -14.52 9.05
N THR A 322 -0.08 -15.72 8.47
CA THR A 322 -1.05 -16.81 8.64
C THR A 322 -1.20 -17.25 10.11
N PRO A 323 -0.12 -17.37 10.91
CA PRO A 323 -0.26 -17.69 12.33
C PRO A 323 -1.11 -16.65 13.08
N THR A 324 -0.83 -15.36 12.86
CA THR A 324 -1.63 -14.27 13.46
C THR A 324 -3.09 -14.33 13.02
N GLY A 325 -3.33 -14.57 11.70
CA GLY A 325 -4.70 -14.72 11.19
C GLY A 325 -5.46 -15.90 11.82
N TYR A 326 -4.77 -17.00 12.09
CA TYR A 326 -5.34 -18.17 12.77
C TYR A 326 -5.67 -17.86 14.25
N GLU A 327 -4.75 -17.26 14.99
CA GLU A 327 -4.95 -16.83 16.37
C GLU A 327 -6.14 -15.86 16.54
N LEU A 328 -6.38 -15.03 15.53
CA LEU A 328 -7.51 -14.10 15.47
C LEU A 328 -8.83 -14.78 15.09
N GLY A 329 -8.81 -16.04 14.66
CA GLY A 329 -9.99 -16.77 14.19
C GLY A 329 -10.42 -16.41 12.77
N LEU A 330 -9.55 -15.77 11.97
CA LEU A 330 -9.82 -15.39 10.58
C LEU A 330 -9.45 -16.49 9.57
N ILE A 331 -8.66 -17.47 10.00
CA ILE A 331 -8.18 -18.58 9.19
C ILE A 331 -8.70 -19.90 9.78
N SER A 332 -9.31 -20.74 8.93
CA SER A 332 -9.82 -22.05 9.35
C SER A 332 -8.69 -23.02 9.74
N GLN A 333 -9.01 -24.02 10.56
CA GLN A 333 -8.07 -25.08 10.92
C GLN A 333 -7.51 -25.79 9.69
N GLU A 334 -8.35 -26.13 8.73
CA GLU A 334 -7.94 -26.80 7.48
C GLU A 334 -6.88 -25.98 6.72
N ARG A 335 -7.10 -24.66 6.61
CA ARG A 335 -6.15 -23.75 5.95
C ARG A 335 -4.86 -23.61 6.74
N TYR A 336 -4.93 -23.58 8.07
CA TYR A 336 -3.76 -23.52 8.92
C TYR A 336 -2.94 -24.82 8.85
N ASP A 337 -3.59 -25.99 8.83
CA ASP A 337 -2.92 -27.27 8.66
C ASP A 337 -2.24 -27.39 7.29
N ALA A 338 -2.87 -26.91 6.23
CA ALA A 338 -2.24 -26.86 4.90
C ALA A 338 -1.00 -25.95 4.88
N PHE A 339 -1.06 -24.82 5.58
CA PHE A 339 0.08 -23.92 5.77
C PHE A 339 1.22 -24.60 6.56
N CYS A 340 0.92 -25.28 7.66
CA CYS A 340 1.93 -26.04 8.45
C CYS A 340 2.61 -27.12 7.61
N ARG A 341 1.84 -27.89 6.82
CA ARG A 341 2.41 -28.88 5.89
C ARG A 341 3.35 -28.25 4.87
N LYS A 342 2.99 -27.08 4.32
CA LYS A 342 3.88 -26.32 3.41
C LYS A 342 5.21 -25.98 4.08
N LEU A 343 5.19 -25.52 5.34
CA LEU A 343 6.41 -25.20 6.08
C LEU A 343 7.28 -26.45 6.32
N GLU A 344 6.67 -27.58 6.67
CA GLU A 344 7.37 -28.86 6.83
C GLU A 344 8.08 -29.25 5.53
N LEU A 345 7.39 -29.17 4.39
CA LEU A 345 7.99 -29.47 3.08
C LEU A 345 9.16 -28.55 2.72
N ILE A 346 9.07 -27.25 3.07
CA ILE A 346 10.16 -26.30 2.87
C ILE A 346 11.38 -26.68 3.70
N GLU A 347 11.20 -27.00 4.98
CA GLU A 347 12.32 -27.39 5.87
C GLU A 347 12.93 -28.75 5.48
N ASP A 348 12.10 -29.70 5.03
CA ASP A 348 12.57 -30.99 4.53
C ASP A 348 13.40 -30.82 3.27
N GLU A 349 12.96 -30.00 2.32
CA GLU A 349 13.69 -29.74 1.08
C GLU A 349 14.98 -28.96 1.33
N LYS A 350 15.00 -27.98 2.23
CA LYS A 350 16.24 -27.29 2.65
C LYS A 350 17.27 -28.28 3.16
N ARG A 351 16.84 -29.17 4.08
CA ARG A 351 17.68 -30.22 4.67
C ARG A 351 18.17 -31.20 3.59
N ARG A 352 17.31 -31.56 2.65
CA ARG A 352 17.67 -32.42 1.51
C ARG A 352 18.71 -31.73 0.63
N ALA A 353 18.51 -30.46 0.27
CA ALA A 353 19.43 -29.70 -0.57
C ALA A 353 20.84 -29.59 0.05
N GLU A 354 20.94 -29.48 1.36
CA GLU A 354 22.21 -29.48 2.11
C GLU A 354 22.91 -30.84 2.09
N ASN A 355 22.18 -31.94 1.94
CA ASN A 355 22.71 -33.30 2.01
C ASN A 355 22.82 -33.99 0.63
N THR A 356 22.13 -33.51 -0.40
CA THR A 356 22.17 -34.06 -1.76
C THR A 356 23.39 -33.57 -2.50
N THR A 357 24.13 -34.49 -3.12
CA THR A 357 25.29 -34.18 -3.97
C THR A 357 24.90 -34.29 -5.44
N ILE A 358 25.15 -33.23 -6.20
CA ILE A 358 25.05 -33.21 -7.66
C ILE A 358 26.44 -33.50 -8.22
N HIS A 359 26.52 -34.47 -9.12
CA HIS A 359 27.78 -34.89 -9.73
C HIS A 359 28.03 -34.15 -11.06
N ALA A 360 29.32 -33.86 -11.31
CA ALA A 360 29.73 -33.26 -12.56
C ALA A 360 29.41 -34.17 -13.73
N CYS A 361 28.81 -33.61 -14.77
CA CYS A 361 28.68 -34.21 -16.08
C CYS A 361 28.86 -33.14 -17.16
N LYS A 362 29.10 -33.56 -18.38
CA LYS A 362 29.37 -32.62 -19.48
C LYS A 362 28.18 -31.71 -19.73
N GLU A 363 26.98 -32.24 -19.74
CA GLU A 363 25.72 -31.51 -20.00
C GLU A 363 25.49 -30.42 -18.96
N LEU A 364 25.67 -30.74 -17.66
CA LEU A 364 25.53 -29.76 -16.60
C LEU A 364 26.59 -28.64 -16.72
N ASN A 365 27.85 -29.02 -16.97
CA ASN A 365 28.93 -28.04 -17.11
C ASN A 365 28.76 -27.15 -18.32
N ASP A 366 28.31 -27.68 -19.46
CA ASP A 366 28.00 -26.89 -20.66
C ASP A 366 26.88 -25.84 -20.36
N ILE A 367 25.84 -26.24 -19.62
CA ILE A 367 24.79 -25.31 -19.17
C ILE A 367 25.35 -24.26 -18.20
N LEU A 368 26.14 -24.66 -17.20
CA LEU A 368 26.73 -23.71 -16.24
C LEU A 368 27.61 -22.66 -16.93
N VAL A 369 28.44 -23.10 -17.86
CA VAL A 369 29.30 -22.20 -18.67
C VAL A 369 28.46 -21.27 -19.55
N SER A 370 27.40 -21.78 -20.20
CA SER A 370 26.49 -20.95 -21.00
C SER A 370 25.76 -19.87 -20.21
N ARG A 371 25.62 -20.07 -18.89
CA ARG A 371 25.07 -19.10 -17.95
C ARG A 371 26.12 -18.28 -17.22
N GLU A 372 27.35 -18.24 -17.73
CA GLU A 372 28.45 -17.45 -17.18
C GLU A 372 28.80 -17.79 -15.72
N THR A 373 28.68 -19.08 -15.34
CA THR A 373 29.11 -19.57 -14.03
C THR A 373 30.14 -20.69 -14.18
N SER A 374 30.97 -20.89 -13.15
CA SER A 374 32.04 -21.86 -13.19
C SER A 374 31.51 -23.29 -13.29
N PRO A 375 32.11 -24.15 -14.15
CA PRO A 375 31.83 -25.58 -14.15
C PRO A 375 32.19 -26.21 -12.79
N ILE A 376 31.78 -27.45 -12.59
CA ILE A 376 32.13 -28.24 -11.39
C ILE A 376 32.99 -29.43 -11.82
N ASP A 377 34.01 -29.75 -11.01
CA ASP A 377 34.97 -30.81 -11.33
C ASP A 377 34.63 -32.14 -10.66
N GLY A 378 33.67 -32.16 -9.73
CA GLY A 378 33.29 -33.32 -8.93
C GLY A 378 31.88 -33.24 -8.38
N GLY A 379 31.68 -33.86 -7.23
CA GLY A 379 30.42 -33.73 -6.49
C GLY A 379 30.35 -32.42 -5.71
N ILE A 380 29.23 -31.69 -5.85
CA ILE A 380 28.94 -30.46 -5.10
C ILE A 380 27.55 -30.57 -4.45
N ARG A 381 27.36 -29.94 -3.29
CA ARG A 381 26.04 -29.92 -2.66
C ARG A 381 25.03 -29.14 -3.48
N LEU A 382 23.79 -29.65 -3.55
CA LEU A 382 22.71 -28.97 -4.25
C LEU A 382 22.52 -27.53 -3.73
N SER A 383 22.58 -27.34 -2.40
CA SER A 383 22.50 -26.02 -1.77
C SER A 383 23.61 -25.07 -2.20
N GLU A 384 24.83 -25.56 -2.45
CA GLU A 384 25.95 -24.73 -2.93
C GLU A 384 25.75 -24.29 -4.40
N LEU A 385 25.19 -25.16 -5.23
CA LEU A 385 24.82 -24.77 -6.61
C LEU A 385 23.68 -23.75 -6.59
N LEU A 386 22.65 -23.93 -5.76
CA LEU A 386 21.54 -23.01 -5.62
C LEU A 386 21.95 -21.63 -5.07
N ARG A 387 23.07 -21.52 -4.35
CA ARG A 387 23.63 -20.21 -3.94
C ARG A 387 24.15 -19.39 -5.12
N ARG A 388 24.43 -20.02 -6.25
CA ARG A 388 24.87 -19.30 -7.45
C ARG A 388 23.67 -18.59 -8.10
N PRO A 389 23.76 -17.28 -8.39
CA PRO A 389 22.65 -16.54 -9.00
C PRO A 389 22.14 -17.17 -10.33
N GLN A 390 23.05 -17.78 -11.10
CA GLN A 390 22.79 -18.37 -12.39
C GLN A 390 22.14 -19.77 -12.34
N ALA A 391 22.13 -20.43 -11.18
CA ALA A 391 21.54 -21.76 -11.01
C ALA A 391 20.20 -21.67 -10.28
N ASP A 392 19.23 -22.45 -10.73
CA ASP A 392 17.89 -22.56 -10.13
C ASP A 392 17.43 -24.02 -10.10
N TYR A 393 16.37 -24.33 -9.35
CA TYR A 393 15.82 -25.68 -9.29
C TYR A 393 15.35 -26.23 -10.63
N LYS A 394 14.90 -25.38 -11.57
CA LYS A 394 14.45 -25.79 -12.89
C LYS A 394 15.61 -26.30 -13.71
N LEU A 395 16.74 -25.60 -13.68
CA LEU A 395 17.98 -26.00 -14.33
C LEU A 395 18.52 -27.33 -13.76
N LEU A 396 18.52 -27.44 -12.42
CA LEU A 396 19.14 -28.59 -11.73
C LEU A 396 18.25 -29.84 -11.71
N ALA A 397 16.97 -29.73 -12.04
CA ALA A 397 15.99 -30.82 -11.99
C ALA A 397 16.44 -32.09 -12.78
N PRO A 398 17.00 -32.02 -14.01
CA PRO A 398 17.44 -33.20 -14.73
C PRO A 398 18.64 -33.91 -14.09
N PHE A 399 19.39 -33.22 -13.23
CA PHE A 399 20.61 -33.72 -12.59
C PHE A 399 20.39 -34.13 -11.14
N ASP A 400 19.14 -34.05 -10.64
CA ASP A 400 18.74 -34.44 -9.30
C ASP A 400 17.72 -35.61 -9.36
N PRO A 401 18.17 -36.85 -9.48
CA PRO A 401 17.27 -38.01 -9.58
C PRO A 401 16.50 -38.28 -8.30
N THR A 402 16.88 -37.66 -7.18
CA THR A 402 16.22 -37.80 -5.88
C THR A 402 15.22 -36.69 -5.60
N ARG A 403 14.97 -35.81 -6.57
CA ARG A 403 14.05 -34.69 -6.42
C ARG A 403 12.64 -35.19 -6.08
N PRO A 404 12.05 -34.71 -4.97
CA PRO A 404 10.69 -35.07 -4.59
C PRO A 404 9.66 -34.34 -5.49
N ASN A 405 8.45 -34.89 -5.51
CA ASN A 405 7.33 -34.23 -6.20
C ASN A 405 6.61 -33.28 -5.25
N TYR A 406 7.24 -32.16 -4.92
CA TYR A 406 6.66 -31.10 -4.11
C TYR A 406 6.03 -30.01 -4.99
N PRO A 407 5.07 -29.21 -4.43
CA PRO A 407 4.55 -28.03 -5.10
C PRO A 407 5.65 -27.04 -5.50
N LYS A 408 5.47 -26.34 -6.64
CA LYS A 408 6.44 -25.37 -7.19
C LYS A 408 6.85 -24.32 -6.15
N GLU A 409 5.89 -23.81 -5.38
CA GLU A 409 6.13 -22.81 -4.35
C GLU A 409 7.08 -23.26 -3.22
N VAL A 410 7.19 -24.56 -2.95
CA VAL A 410 8.15 -25.10 -1.98
C VAL A 410 9.57 -24.91 -2.50
N PHE A 411 9.83 -25.31 -3.75
CA PHE A 411 11.15 -25.13 -4.36
C PHE A 411 11.55 -23.67 -4.50
N GLU A 412 10.60 -22.80 -4.90
CA GLU A 412 10.83 -21.37 -4.98
C GLU A 412 11.22 -20.76 -3.64
N GLN A 413 10.52 -21.12 -2.55
CA GLN A 413 10.85 -20.63 -1.20
C GLN A 413 12.22 -21.13 -0.73
N VAL A 414 12.55 -22.40 -0.97
CA VAL A 414 13.87 -22.95 -0.60
C VAL A 414 14.99 -22.27 -1.40
N GLU A 415 14.79 -22.05 -2.68
CA GLU A 415 15.76 -21.34 -3.53
C GLU A 415 16.03 -19.93 -3.03
N ILE A 416 14.97 -19.17 -2.72
CA ILE A 416 15.09 -17.82 -2.17
C ILE A 416 15.79 -17.84 -0.79
N ASP A 417 15.38 -18.74 0.09
CA ASP A 417 15.98 -18.87 1.44
C ASP A 417 17.48 -19.17 1.37
N ILE A 418 17.91 -20.05 0.43
CA ILE A 418 19.32 -20.39 0.23
C ILE A 418 20.11 -19.22 -0.40
N LYS A 419 19.60 -18.64 -1.50
CA LYS A 419 20.31 -17.56 -2.23
C LYS A 419 20.49 -16.30 -1.39
N TYR A 420 19.48 -15.95 -0.61
CA TYR A 420 19.47 -14.70 0.16
C TYR A 420 19.80 -14.88 1.65
N GLU A 421 20.22 -16.07 2.09
CA GLU A 421 20.46 -16.41 3.49
C GLU A 421 21.29 -15.34 4.23
N GLY A 422 22.42 -14.94 3.68
CA GLY A 422 23.30 -13.96 4.32
C GLY A 422 22.71 -12.55 4.42
N TYR A 423 21.90 -12.16 3.45
CA TYR A 423 21.19 -10.88 3.46
C TYR A 423 20.01 -10.89 4.44
N ILE A 424 19.27 -11.99 4.47
CA ILE A 424 18.13 -12.19 5.39
C ILE A 424 18.64 -12.17 6.84
N LYS A 425 19.73 -12.87 7.17
CA LYS A 425 20.35 -12.84 8.51
C LYS A 425 20.77 -11.45 8.95
N ARG A 426 21.38 -10.65 8.05
CA ARG A 426 21.74 -9.26 8.35
C ARG A 426 20.54 -8.40 8.62
N GLN A 427 19.49 -8.52 7.79
CA GLN A 427 18.29 -7.74 7.98
C GLN A 427 17.51 -8.15 9.24
N GLN A 428 17.53 -9.44 9.60
CA GLN A 428 16.96 -9.93 10.86
C GLN A 428 17.66 -9.31 12.09
N ALA A 429 18.98 -9.20 12.06
CA ALA A 429 19.70 -8.53 13.14
C ALA A 429 19.30 -7.04 13.30
N GLN A 430 19.03 -6.35 12.19
CA GLN A 430 18.50 -4.98 12.23
C GLN A 430 17.09 -4.92 12.83
N VAL A 431 16.24 -5.90 12.50
CA VAL A 431 14.90 -6.02 13.09
C VAL A 431 14.98 -6.23 14.60
N ASP A 432 15.86 -7.12 15.04
CA ASP A 432 16.01 -7.42 16.47
C ASP A 432 16.49 -6.18 17.26
N GLU A 433 17.36 -5.37 16.67
CA GLU A 433 17.78 -4.10 17.27
C GLU A 433 16.62 -3.08 17.31
N MET A 434 15.87 -2.94 16.21
CA MET A 434 14.71 -2.07 16.16
C MET A 434 13.68 -2.46 17.23
N ARG A 435 13.38 -3.77 17.37
CA ARG A 435 12.44 -4.28 18.38
C ARG A 435 12.90 -3.96 19.80
N ARG A 436 14.21 -4.02 20.08
CA ARG A 436 14.76 -3.58 21.38
C ARG A 436 14.45 -2.12 21.68
N LEU A 437 14.50 -1.25 20.67
CA LEU A 437 14.14 0.17 20.83
C LEU A 437 12.62 0.37 21.01
N GLU A 438 11.79 -0.43 20.33
CA GLU A 438 10.33 -0.35 20.46
C GLU A 438 9.80 -0.83 21.80
N VAL A 439 10.48 -1.75 22.46
CA VAL A 439 10.13 -2.17 23.84
C VAL A 439 10.39 -1.05 24.85
N LYS A 440 11.31 -0.12 24.57
CA LYS A 440 11.63 1.01 25.49
C LYS A 440 10.54 2.07 25.38
N LYS A 441 9.54 1.98 26.26
CA LYS A 441 8.41 2.93 26.35
C LYS A 441 8.89 4.31 26.79
N ILE A 442 8.23 5.35 26.28
CA ILE A 442 8.42 6.75 26.66
C ILE A 442 7.23 7.15 27.52
N PRO A 443 7.43 7.68 28.73
CA PRO A 443 6.34 8.20 29.55
C PRO A 443 5.54 9.28 28.81
N GLN A 444 4.22 9.25 28.92
CA GLN A 444 3.37 10.22 28.21
C GLN A 444 3.52 11.66 28.75
N ASP A 445 3.93 11.80 30.00
CA ASP A 445 4.13 13.06 30.71
C ASP A 445 5.56 13.62 30.58
N ILE A 446 6.43 12.99 29.78
CA ILE A 446 7.83 13.43 29.57
C ILE A 446 7.86 14.88 29.05
N ASP A 447 8.68 15.70 29.70
CA ASP A 447 8.99 17.05 29.23
C ASP A 447 10.30 17.05 28.41
N TYR A 448 10.15 17.01 27.09
CA TYR A 448 11.29 17.00 26.17
C TYR A 448 12.12 18.29 26.23
N ALA A 449 11.53 19.43 26.63
CA ALA A 449 12.25 20.69 26.77
C ALA A 449 13.19 20.71 27.99
N ALA A 450 12.88 19.93 29.02
CA ALA A 450 13.72 19.78 30.19
C ALA A 450 14.90 18.82 29.98
N LEU A 451 14.92 18.06 28.86
CA LEU A 451 16.02 17.13 28.53
C LEU A 451 17.21 17.87 27.94
N GLY A 452 18.22 18.10 28.78
CA GLY A 452 19.49 18.70 28.29
C GLY A 452 20.15 17.82 27.22
N GLY A 453 20.53 18.45 26.10
CA GLY A 453 21.22 17.78 24.99
C GLY A 453 20.36 17.40 23.81
N LEU A 454 19.03 17.55 23.86
CA LEU A 454 18.18 17.48 22.68
C LEU A 454 18.28 18.76 21.85
N ARG A 455 18.28 18.61 20.52
CA ARG A 455 18.18 19.77 19.60
C ARG A 455 16.77 20.36 19.62
N LEU A 456 16.65 21.68 19.40
CA LEU A 456 15.36 22.39 19.40
C LEU A 456 14.35 21.75 18.43
N GLU A 457 14.78 21.36 17.23
CA GLU A 457 13.95 20.68 16.25
C GLU A 457 13.42 19.34 16.80
N ALA A 458 14.28 18.56 17.46
CA ALA A 458 13.88 17.28 18.05
C ALA A 458 12.88 17.50 19.20
N VAL A 459 13.10 18.51 20.05
CA VAL A 459 12.14 18.89 21.12
C VAL A 459 10.78 19.24 20.55
N GLU A 460 10.72 20.07 19.50
CA GLU A 460 9.46 20.46 18.86
C GLU A 460 8.72 19.23 18.29
N LYS A 461 9.44 18.39 17.53
CA LYS A 461 8.85 17.22 16.88
C LYS A 461 8.39 16.17 17.87
N LEU A 462 9.21 15.84 18.88
CA LEU A 462 8.87 14.86 19.92
C LEU A 462 7.69 15.36 20.78
N SER A 463 7.64 16.64 21.13
CA SER A 463 6.54 17.25 21.89
C SER A 463 5.23 17.24 21.12
N LYS A 464 5.28 17.44 19.80
CA LYS A 464 4.10 17.44 18.93
C LYS A 464 3.56 16.01 18.70
N ILE A 465 4.45 15.07 18.38
CA ILE A 465 4.07 13.71 17.94
C ILE A 465 3.83 12.80 19.15
N ARG A 466 4.51 13.03 20.27
CA ARG A 466 4.39 12.22 21.50
C ARG A 466 4.55 10.71 21.24
N PRO A 467 5.71 10.26 20.71
CA PRO A 467 5.91 8.86 20.40
C PRO A 467 5.82 7.98 21.63
N GLU A 468 5.20 6.80 21.50
CA GLU A 468 4.99 5.85 22.60
C GLU A 468 6.26 5.13 23.05
N ASN A 469 7.26 5.04 22.15
CA ASN A 469 8.50 4.31 22.41
C ASN A 469 9.68 4.92 21.64
N VAL A 470 10.89 4.51 22.03
CA VAL A 470 12.14 5.03 21.42
C VAL A 470 12.27 4.66 19.94
N GLY A 471 11.76 3.50 19.53
CA GLY A 471 11.73 3.09 18.14
C GLY A 471 10.91 4.05 17.26
N GLN A 472 9.71 4.46 17.72
CA GLN A 472 8.93 5.49 17.03
C GLN A 472 9.67 6.84 17.00
N ALA A 473 10.22 7.26 18.15
CA ALA A 473 10.97 8.51 18.23
C ALA A 473 12.11 8.57 17.19
N SER A 474 12.82 7.46 16.97
CA SER A 474 13.94 7.37 16.02
C SER A 474 13.53 7.54 14.54
N ARG A 475 12.25 7.33 14.21
CA ARG A 475 11.72 7.45 12.85
C ARG A 475 11.11 8.82 12.54
N ILE A 476 11.00 9.69 13.53
CA ILE A 476 10.47 11.05 13.34
C ILE A 476 11.48 11.89 12.57
N SER A 477 11.03 12.47 11.45
CA SER A 477 11.86 13.39 10.67
C SER A 477 12.29 14.59 11.51
N GLY A 478 13.60 14.87 11.57
CA GLY A 478 14.16 15.91 12.42
C GLY A 478 14.76 15.39 13.74
N VAL A 479 14.50 14.13 14.12
CA VAL A 479 15.13 13.47 15.26
C VAL A 479 16.35 12.67 14.78
N SER A 480 17.53 12.96 15.33
CA SER A 480 18.80 12.30 14.95
C SER A 480 19.16 11.14 15.89
N PRO A 481 20.11 10.27 15.49
CA PRO A 481 20.65 9.24 16.39
C PRO A 481 21.22 9.80 17.70
N ALA A 482 21.78 11.02 17.68
CA ALA A 482 22.29 11.68 18.87
C ALA A 482 21.15 12.05 19.84
N ASP A 483 20.01 12.56 19.32
CA ASP A 483 18.83 12.87 20.13
C ASP A 483 18.26 11.58 20.76
N ILE A 484 18.26 10.47 20.01
CA ILE A 484 17.85 9.16 20.53
C ILE A 484 18.77 8.67 21.65
N SER A 485 20.07 8.88 21.53
CA SER A 485 21.03 8.53 22.59
C SER A 485 20.76 9.31 23.87
N VAL A 486 20.47 10.61 23.76
CA VAL A 486 20.07 11.46 24.92
C VAL A 486 18.81 10.92 25.58
N LEU A 487 17.79 10.59 24.78
CA LEU A 487 16.53 10.04 25.27
C LEU A 487 16.73 8.70 26.01
N LEU A 488 17.54 7.80 25.43
CA LEU A 488 17.86 6.51 26.04
C LEU A 488 18.55 6.67 27.40
N ILE A 489 19.54 7.56 27.49
CA ILE A 489 20.26 7.84 28.74
C ILE A 489 19.31 8.39 29.80
N HIS A 490 18.39 9.28 29.42
CA HIS A 490 17.38 9.82 30.33
C HIS A 490 16.47 8.71 30.86
N LEU A 491 15.88 7.90 30.00
CA LEU A 491 14.98 6.80 30.39
C LEU A 491 15.68 5.78 31.29
N GLU A 492 16.94 5.45 31.03
CA GLU A 492 17.72 4.55 31.89
C GLU A 492 18.01 5.15 33.28
N ARG A 493 18.21 6.48 33.39
CA ARG A 493 18.40 7.16 34.66
C ARG A 493 17.11 7.18 35.48
N GLU A 494 15.98 7.42 34.86
CA GLU A 494 14.67 7.42 35.55
C GLU A 494 14.32 6.01 36.06
N ASN A 495 14.49 4.96 35.24
CA ASN A 495 14.26 3.58 35.66
C ASN A 495 15.14 3.20 36.89
N ARG A 496 16.40 3.62 36.91
CA ARG A 496 17.29 3.36 38.08
C ARG A 496 16.89 4.13 39.35
N LYS A 497 16.11 5.22 39.24
CA LYS A 497 15.56 5.95 40.41
C LYS A 497 14.34 5.25 40.97
N HIS A 498 13.54 4.61 40.11
CA HIS A 498 12.36 3.87 40.52
C HIS A 498 12.66 2.50 41.12
N ASP A 499 13.83 1.91 40.79
CA ASP A 499 14.30 0.63 41.34
C ASP A 499 15.04 0.79 42.73
N LYS A 500 15.19 2.01 43.21
CA LYS A 500 15.77 2.33 44.52
C LYS A 500 14.66 2.87 45.43
#